data_6692da9d07e0ee5eeccfcf7fbca73121
#
_entry.id   6692da9d07e0ee5eeccfcf7fbca73121
#
_cell.length_a   1.000
_cell.length_b   1.000
_cell.length_c   1.000
_cell.angle_alpha   90.00
_cell.angle_beta   90.00
_cell.angle_gamma   90.00
#
_symmetry.space_group_name_H-M   'P 1'
#
loop_
_entity.id
_entity.type
_entity.pdbx_description
1 polymer ?
#
loop_
_entity_poly.entity_id
_entity_poly.type
_entity_poly.pdbx_seq_one_letter_code
_entity_poly.pdbx_strand_id
1 'polypeptide(L)'
;MTSRTAVDSEGSWFEPDHMTELRRRLPIPYVDIIPVRTDVDGSVEEVGLLLRASGDGQIVRAIVSGRVLVHETIREAIARHIEKDLGPMAMPRVPVSPVPFTVAEYFPTPGASPFHDPRQHAISLA
;
A
#
# COMPACT_ATOMS: atom_id res chain seq x y z
N MET A 1 6.13 -7.65 25.81
CA MET A 1 5.97 -6.38 25.09
C MET A 1 4.59 -6.34 24.46
N THR A 2 3.85 -5.32 24.76
CA THR A 2 2.54 -5.15 24.14
C THR A 2 2.74 -5.00 22.64
N SER A 3 1.99 -5.73 21.87
CA SER A 3 2.05 -5.62 20.43
C SER A 3 1.61 -4.21 20.01
N ARG A 4 2.53 -3.46 19.45
CA ARG A 4 2.25 -2.16 18.87
C ARG A 4 1.17 -2.26 17.79
N THR A 5 1.23 -3.33 16.98
CA THR A 5 0.26 -3.59 15.91
C THR A 5 -1.17 -3.74 16.46
N ALA A 6 -1.35 -4.42 17.59
CA ALA A 6 -2.68 -4.59 18.19
C ALA A 6 -3.26 -3.24 18.63
N VAL A 7 -2.45 -2.39 19.28
CA VAL A 7 -2.89 -1.05 19.71
C VAL A 7 -3.21 -0.18 18.49
N ASP A 8 -2.33 -0.19 17.50
CA ASP A 8 -2.49 0.61 16.30
C ASP A 8 -3.72 0.16 15.50
N SER A 9 -3.96 -1.14 15.43
CA SER A 9 -5.12 -1.67 14.72
C SER A 9 -6.42 -1.18 15.34
N GLU A 10 -6.52 -1.23 16.67
CA GLU A 10 -7.72 -0.78 17.35
C GLU A 10 -7.99 0.71 17.14
N GLY A 11 -6.94 1.55 17.16
CA GLY A 11 -7.08 2.97 16.98
C GLY A 11 -7.12 3.44 15.51
N SER A 12 -6.73 2.56 14.57
CA SER A 12 -6.56 2.93 13.16
C SER A 12 -7.66 2.42 12.24
N TRP A 13 -8.50 1.49 12.70
CA TRP A 13 -9.60 0.97 11.90
C TRP A 13 -10.87 1.75 12.19
N PHE A 14 -11.47 2.27 11.15
CA PHE A 14 -12.64 3.13 11.23
C PHE A 14 -13.84 2.44 10.59
N GLU A 15 -15.03 2.78 11.08
CA GLU A 15 -16.26 2.45 10.37
C GLU A 15 -16.20 3.06 8.95
N PRO A 16 -16.83 2.43 7.95
CA PRO A 16 -16.77 2.91 6.56
C PRO A 16 -17.13 4.38 6.40
N ASP A 17 -18.12 4.87 7.12
CA ASP A 17 -18.54 6.27 7.05
C ASP A 17 -17.47 7.23 7.59
N HIS A 18 -16.82 6.86 8.69
CA HIS A 18 -15.72 7.63 9.23
C HIS A 18 -14.54 7.68 8.27
N MET A 19 -14.20 6.55 7.66
CA MET A 19 -13.11 6.50 6.70
C MET A 19 -13.41 7.34 5.47
N THR A 20 -14.66 7.32 4.99
CA THR A 20 -15.09 8.15 3.89
C THR A 20 -14.91 9.63 4.21
N GLU A 21 -15.29 10.04 5.42
CA GLU A 21 -15.13 11.44 5.87
C GLU A 21 -13.66 11.85 5.96
N LEU A 22 -12.81 10.97 6.49
CA LEU A 22 -11.36 11.23 6.55
C LEU A 22 -10.76 11.40 5.16
N ARG A 23 -11.15 10.56 4.21
CA ARG A 23 -10.68 10.65 2.83
C ARG A 23 -11.05 11.96 2.15
N ARG A 24 -12.15 12.56 2.56
CA ARG A 24 -12.60 13.87 2.05
C ARG A 24 -11.80 15.03 2.61
N ARG A 25 -11.19 14.86 3.76
CA ARG A 25 -10.59 15.96 4.53
C ARG A 25 -9.08 15.89 4.66
N LEU A 26 -8.49 14.72 4.44
CA LEU A 26 -7.06 14.48 4.63
C LEU A 26 -6.49 13.67 3.48
N PRO A 27 -5.27 13.97 3.04
CA PRO A 27 -4.53 13.04 2.20
C PRO A 27 -4.17 11.80 3.01
N ILE A 28 -4.25 10.64 2.38
CA ILE A 28 -4.01 9.35 3.05
C ILE A 28 -2.64 8.81 2.62
N PRO A 29 -1.72 8.55 3.56
CA PRO A 29 -0.44 7.95 3.22
C PRO A 29 -0.59 6.46 2.91
N TYR A 30 0.02 6.04 1.81
CA TYR A 30 0.01 4.66 1.33
C TYR A 30 1.42 4.15 1.11
N VAL A 31 1.55 2.85 1.09
CA VAL A 31 2.72 2.16 0.52
C VAL A 31 2.25 1.36 -0.68
N ASP A 32 3.02 1.41 -1.75
CA ASP A 32 2.86 0.57 -2.93
C ASP A 32 4.09 -0.31 -3.02
N ILE A 33 3.89 -1.61 -3.14
CA ILE A 33 4.97 -2.58 -3.09
C ILE A 33 4.96 -3.37 -4.39
N ILE A 34 6.09 -3.35 -5.08
CA ILE A 34 6.26 -4.07 -6.33
C ILE A 34 7.30 -5.16 -6.08
N PRO A 35 6.86 -6.42 -5.90
CA PRO A 35 7.82 -7.51 -5.79
C PRO A 35 8.58 -7.67 -7.10
N VAL A 36 9.88 -7.84 -7.01
CA VAL A 36 10.72 -7.99 -8.19
C VAL A 36 11.61 -9.22 -8.04
N ARG A 37 11.95 -9.81 -9.17
CA ARG A 37 13.01 -10.81 -9.25
C ARG A 37 14.19 -10.18 -9.98
N THR A 38 15.36 -10.33 -9.39
CA THR A 38 16.58 -9.74 -9.94
C THR A 38 17.53 -10.83 -10.42
N ASP A 39 18.39 -10.47 -11.36
CA ASP A 39 19.50 -11.32 -11.79
C ASP A 39 20.68 -11.20 -10.82
N VAL A 40 21.79 -11.85 -11.17
CA VAL A 40 23.00 -11.86 -10.31
C VAL A 40 23.63 -10.48 -10.15
N ASP A 41 23.37 -9.58 -11.09
CA ASP A 41 23.90 -8.21 -11.07
C ASP A 41 22.96 -7.22 -10.38
N GLY A 42 21.81 -7.69 -9.92
CA GLY A 42 20.81 -6.87 -9.25
C GLY A 42 19.85 -6.15 -10.21
N SER A 43 19.91 -6.45 -11.50
CA SER A 43 18.97 -5.90 -12.47
C SER A 43 17.62 -6.60 -12.39
N VAL A 44 16.55 -5.82 -12.51
CA VAL A 44 15.19 -6.36 -12.44
C VAL A 44 14.88 -7.17 -13.71
N GLU A 45 14.55 -8.45 -13.53
CA GLU A 45 14.13 -9.32 -14.62
C GLU A 45 12.62 -9.45 -14.72
N GLU A 46 11.93 -9.51 -13.57
CA GLU A 46 10.49 -9.71 -13.51
C GLU A 46 9.88 -8.85 -12.42
N VAL A 47 8.64 -8.45 -12.62
CA VAL A 47 7.82 -7.80 -11.60
C VAL A 47 6.61 -8.67 -11.29
N GLY A 48 6.26 -8.75 -10.00
CA GLY A 48 5.11 -9.49 -9.54
C GLY A 48 3.87 -8.62 -9.49
N LEU A 49 2.75 -9.16 -9.97
CA LEU A 49 1.46 -8.49 -9.91
C LEU A 49 0.43 -9.44 -9.31
N LEU A 50 -0.51 -8.87 -8.59
CA LEU A 50 -1.66 -9.58 -8.07
C LEU A 50 -2.77 -9.61 -9.11
N LEU A 51 -3.57 -10.68 -9.09
CA LEU A 51 -4.86 -10.68 -9.76
C LEU A 51 -5.93 -10.36 -8.71
N ARG A 52 -6.74 -9.37 -9.01
CA ARG A 52 -7.76 -8.90 -8.08
C ARG A 52 -9.07 -8.69 -8.81
N ALA A 53 -10.18 -9.07 -8.18
CA ALA A 53 -11.50 -8.76 -8.71
C ALA A 53 -11.81 -7.29 -8.46
N SER A 54 -12.17 -6.56 -9.52
CA SER A 54 -12.65 -5.18 -9.40
C SER A 54 -14.11 -5.16 -8.97
N GLY A 55 -14.62 -3.97 -8.61
CA GLY A 55 -16.00 -3.80 -8.17
C GLY A 55 -17.06 -4.19 -9.21
N ASP A 56 -16.70 -4.23 -10.48
CA ASP A 56 -17.57 -4.65 -11.59
C ASP A 56 -17.43 -6.15 -11.93
N GLY A 57 -16.68 -6.90 -11.13
CA GLY A 57 -16.49 -8.34 -11.33
C GLY A 57 -15.39 -8.72 -12.32
N GLN A 58 -14.69 -7.76 -12.89
CA GLN A 58 -13.56 -8.04 -13.78
C GLN A 58 -12.32 -8.35 -12.98
N ILE A 59 -11.41 -9.15 -13.57
CA ILE A 59 -10.11 -9.43 -12.98
C ILE A 59 -9.11 -8.44 -13.53
N VAL A 60 -8.45 -7.72 -12.62
CA VAL A 60 -7.44 -6.72 -12.96
C VAL A 60 -6.11 -7.09 -12.33
N ARG A 61 -5.03 -6.60 -12.91
CA ARG A 61 -3.71 -6.70 -12.32
C ARG A 61 -3.50 -5.54 -11.37
N ALA A 62 -2.91 -5.82 -10.22
CA ALA A 62 -2.67 -4.82 -9.19
C ALA A 62 -1.34 -5.09 -8.49
N ILE A 63 -0.79 -4.04 -7.90
CA ILE A 63 0.36 -4.16 -7.00
C ILE A 63 -0.12 -4.32 -5.56
N VAL A 64 0.75 -4.79 -4.69
CA VAL A 64 0.45 -4.81 -3.26
C VAL A 64 0.41 -3.35 -2.79
N SER A 65 -0.70 -2.93 -2.20
CA SER A 65 -0.91 -1.54 -1.83
C SER A 65 -1.82 -1.44 -0.62
N GLY A 66 -1.62 -0.41 0.18
CA GLY A 66 -2.51 -0.12 1.29
C GLY A 66 -2.01 1.03 2.13
N ARG A 67 -2.89 1.53 2.98
CA ARG A 67 -2.56 2.68 3.82
C ARG A 67 -1.65 2.32 4.99
N VAL A 68 -0.90 3.32 5.43
CA VAL A 68 -0.11 3.23 6.66
C VAL A 68 -1.02 3.56 7.84
N LEU A 69 -0.93 2.77 8.90
CA LEU A 69 -1.71 2.97 10.11
C LEU A 69 -0.98 3.92 11.06
N VAL A 70 -1.74 4.52 11.99
CA VAL A 70 -1.14 5.39 13.01
C VAL A 70 -0.13 4.60 13.85
N HIS A 71 1.01 5.20 14.14
CA HIS A 71 2.15 4.61 14.86
C HIS A 71 2.82 3.42 14.16
N GLU A 72 2.44 3.13 12.95
CA GLU A 72 3.08 2.08 12.15
C GLU A 72 4.22 2.69 11.34
N THR A 73 5.39 2.05 11.35
CA THR A 73 6.48 2.46 10.47
C THR A 73 6.17 2.03 9.03
N ILE A 74 6.84 2.65 8.09
CA ILE A 74 6.72 2.26 6.67
C ILE A 74 7.07 0.79 6.49
N ARG A 75 8.15 0.32 7.13
CA ARG A 75 8.56 -1.07 7.06
C ARG A 75 7.50 -2.03 7.62
N GLU A 76 6.88 -1.65 8.73
CA GLU A 76 5.79 -2.44 9.32
C GLU A 76 4.57 -2.48 8.41
N ALA A 77 4.24 -1.36 7.78
CA ALA A 77 3.14 -1.30 6.82
C ALA A 77 3.41 -2.20 5.61
N ILE A 78 4.63 -2.16 5.07
CA ILE A 78 5.06 -3.02 3.96
C ILE A 78 4.87 -4.50 4.34
N ALA A 79 5.40 -4.90 5.50
CA ALA A 79 5.30 -6.28 5.96
C ALA A 79 3.85 -6.72 6.14
N ARG A 80 3.02 -5.87 6.72
CA ARG A 80 1.61 -6.17 6.96
C ARG A 80 0.83 -6.36 5.64
N HIS A 81 1.06 -5.50 4.65
CA HIS A 81 0.38 -5.62 3.35
C HIS A 81 0.88 -6.83 2.56
N ILE A 82 2.17 -7.14 2.62
CA ILE A 82 2.72 -8.35 1.99
C ILE A 82 2.06 -9.60 2.59
N GLU A 83 2.00 -9.69 3.91
CA GLU A 83 1.38 -10.83 4.58
C GLU A 83 -0.09 -10.97 4.22
N LYS A 84 -0.82 -9.87 4.19
CA LYS A 84 -2.24 -9.84 3.83
C LYS A 84 -2.49 -10.33 2.41
N ASP A 85 -1.70 -9.87 1.45
CA ASP A 85 -1.95 -10.10 0.03
C ASP A 85 -1.25 -11.34 -0.52
N LEU A 86 -0.08 -11.70 0.04
CA LEU A 86 0.74 -12.80 -0.46
C LEU A 86 0.86 -13.96 0.53
N GLY A 87 0.40 -13.78 1.75
CA GLY A 87 0.45 -14.78 2.80
C GLY A 87 1.71 -14.72 3.66
N PRO A 88 1.70 -15.39 4.83
CA PRO A 88 2.78 -15.28 5.81
C PRO A 88 4.11 -15.89 5.36
N MET A 89 4.08 -16.76 4.36
CA MET A 89 5.28 -17.43 3.86
C MET A 89 5.97 -16.67 2.73
N ALA A 90 5.38 -15.59 2.25
CA ALA A 90 5.89 -14.84 1.10
C ALA A 90 6.63 -13.57 1.54
N MET A 91 7.60 -13.72 2.44
CA MET A 91 8.35 -12.56 2.92
C MET A 91 9.57 -12.30 2.03
N PRO A 92 9.50 -11.33 1.11
CA PRO A 92 10.67 -10.89 0.36
C PRO A 92 11.63 -10.14 1.28
N ARG A 93 12.83 -9.88 0.78
CA ARG A 93 13.78 -9.05 1.51
C ARG A 93 13.30 -7.61 1.55
N VAL A 94 12.96 -7.15 2.75
CA VAL A 94 12.58 -5.76 2.98
C VAL A 94 13.75 -5.07 3.69
N PRO A 95 14.28 -3.97 3.16
CA PRO A 95 15.36 -3.24 3.82
C PRO A 95 14.97 -2.79 5.22
N VAL A 96 15.94 -2.69 6.13
CA VAL A 96 15.69 -2.18 7.48
C VAL A 96 15.13 -0.77 7.43
N SER A 97 15.61 0.04 6.50
CA SER A 97 15.14 1.41 6.29
C SER A 97 14.79 1.57 4.81
N PRO A 98 13.56 1.23 4.42
CA PRO A 98 13.17 1.29 3.02
C PRO A 98 13.13 2.72 2.51
N VAL A 99 13.67 2.92 1.31
CA VAL A 99 13.62 4.19 0.59
C VAL A 99 12.77 3.97 -0.66
N PRO A 100 11.70 4.75 -0.84
CA PRO A 100 10.88 4.61 -2.03
C PRO A 100 11.66 5.02 -3.28
N PHE A 101 11.44 4.32 -4.40
CA PHE A 101 12.02 4.75 -5.66
C PHE A 101 11.23 5.88 -6.31
N THR A 102 9.99 6.06 -5.89
CA THR A 102 9.15 7.17 -6.35
C THR A 102 8.04 7.45 -5.33
N VAL A 103 7.46 8.63 -5.46
CA VAL A 103 6.25 9.02 -4.74
C VAL A 103 5.15 9.23 -5.77
N ALA A 104 4.05 8.51 -5.62
CA ALA A 104 2.90 8.66 -6.49
C ALA A 104 1.80 9.43 -5.76
N GLU A 105 1.24 10.41 -6.43
CA GLU A 105 0.14 11.20 -5.90
C GLU A 105 -1.14 10.85 -6.65
N TYR A 106 -2.14 10.39 -5.91
CA TYR A 106 -3.44 10.02 -6.45
C TYR A 106 -4.46 11.08 -6.05
N PHE A 107 -5.23 11.57 -7.02
CA PHE A 107 -6.22 12.60 -6.76
C PHE A 107 -7.61 12.15 -7.20
N PRO A 108 -8.66 12.57 -6.47
CA PRO A 108 -10.05 12.33 -6.93
C PRO A 108 -10.43 13.24 -8.10
N THR A 109 -9.68 14.31 -8.33
CA THR A 109 -9.89 15.23 -9.44
C THR A 109 -9.12 14.76 -10.67
N PRO A 110 -9.79 14.41 -11.79
CA PRO A 110 -9.09 14.01 -13.01
C PRO A 110 -8.17 15.12 -13.53
N GLY A 111 -6.97 14.73 -13.96
CA GLY A 111 -5.99 15.67 -14.53
C GLY A 111 -5.11 16.39 -13.54
N ALA A 112 -5.36 16.28 -12.24
CA ALA A 112 -4.50 16.88 -11.22
C ALA A 112 -3.13 16.18 -11.13
N SER A 113 -3.08 14.92 -11.53
CA SER A 113 -1.89 14.08 -11.56
C SER A 113 -2.09 13.00 -12.62
N PRO A 114 -1.01 12.31 -13.09
CA PRO A 114 -1.17 11.13 -13.93
C PRO A 114 -1.97 10.00 -13.28
N PHE A 115 -2.06 10.01 -11.95
CA PHE A 115 -2.75 8.97 -11.19
C PHE A 115 -4.07 9.50 -10.64
N HIS A 116 -5.10 8.68 -10.75
CA HIS A 116 -6.45 9.05 -10.34
C HIS A 116 -7.04 7.99 -9.42
N ASP A 117 -7.59 8.43 -8.29
CA ASP A 117 -8.40 7.59 -7.40
C ASP A 117 -9.65 8.38 -7.05
N PRO A 118 -10.83 7.94 -7.49
CA PRO A 118 -12.08 8.69 -7.25
C PRO A 118 -12.46 8.79 -5.77
N ARG A 119 -11.85 7.98 -4.92
CA ARG A 119 -12.18 7.94 -3.49
C ARG A 119 -11.41 8.95 -2.65
N GLN A 120 -10.19 9.34 -3.06
CA GLN A 120 -9.29 10.00 -2.12
C GLN A 120 -8.10 10.67 -2.79
N HIS A 121 -7.52 11.60 -2.02
CA HIS A 121 -6.17 12.09 -2.25
C HIS A 121 -5.21 11.17 -1.47
N ALA A 122 -4.40 10.41 -2.16
CA ALA A 122 -3.42 9.52 -1.54
C ALA A 122 -2.00 9.91 -1.95
N ILE A 123 -1.09 9.84 -0.99
CA ILE A 123 0.34 10.04 -1.21
C ILE A 123 0.98 8.68 -0.98
N SER A 124 1.45 8.04 -2.03
CA SER A 124 1.98 6.69 -1.97
C SER A 124 3.48 6.66 -2.14
N LEU A 125 4.11 5.91 -1.25
CA LEU A 125 5.55 5.63 -1.30
C LEU A 125 5.73 4.27 -2.00
N ALA A 126 6.29 4.29 -3.18
CA ALA A 126 6.47 3.08 -3.99
C ALA A 126 7.90 2.55 -3.93
#